data_ba169e2918b8e7e1d9d3da93ff8c4ea7
#
_entry.id   ba169e2918b8e7e1d9d3da93ff8c4ea7
#
_cell.length_a   1.000
_cell.length_b   1.000
_cell.length_c   1.000
_cell.angle_alpha   90.00
_cell.angle_beta   90.00
_cell.angle_gamma   90.00
#
_symmetry.space_group_name_H-M   'P 1'
#
loop_
_entity.id
_entity.type
_entity.pdbx_description
1 polymer ?
#
loop_
_entity_poly.entity_id
_entity_poly.type
_entity_poly.pdbx_seq_one_letter_code
_entity_poly.pdbx_strand_id
1 'polypeptide(L)'
;MKIGILATGHAPDSLKTDLGDYPAMFTTLLDGHGFTFETWDIENQQFPQSVSQADGWLITGSRHGVYENHPWIKPFETFVRQAYETHIPMVGVCFGHQIIAQALGGTVTKFSGGWNIGHTDYTFEGAP
;
A
#
# COMPACT_ATOMS: atom_id res chain seq x y z
N MET A 1 -11.48 14.58 -6.06
CA MET A 1 -10.12 14.15 -5.65
C MET A 1 -9.81 12.81 -6.28
N LYS A 2 -8.67 12.71 -6.92
CA LYS A 2 -8.23 11.45 -7.54
C LYS A 2 -7.32 10.69 -6.57
N ILE A 3 -7.68 9.44 -6.30
CA ILE A 3 -6.88 8.53 -5.47
C ILE A 3 -6.18 7.53 -6.39
N GLY A 4 -4.86 7.49 -6.32
CA GLY A 4 -4.07 6.48 -7.01
C GLY A 4 -3.92 5.25 -6.12
N ILE A 5 -4.28 4.09 -6.63
CA ILE A 5 -4.12 2.84 -5.91
C ILE A 5 -2.86 2.15 -6.43
N LEU A 6 -1.92 1.94 -5.52
CA LEU A 6 -0.65 1.29 -5.83
C LEU A 6 -0.76 -0.16 -5.33
N ALA A 7 -1.02 -1.06 -6.26
CA ALA A 7 -1.27 -2.47 -5.94
C ALA A 7 0.07 -3.20 -5.80
N THR A 8 0.40 -3.58 -4.57
CA THR A 8 1.64 -4.28 -4.23
C THR A 8 1.44 -5.78 -4.06
N GLY A 9 0.24 -6.26 -4.30
CA GLY A 9 -0.13 -7.66 -4.25
C GLY A 9 -1.53 -7.85 -4.75
N HIS A 10 -1.92 -9.10 -4.89
CA HIS A 10 -3.25 -9.47 -5.37
C HIS A 10 -3.88 -10.42 -4.38
N ALA A 11 -5.20 -10.39 -4.28
CA ALA A 11 -5.95 -11.30 -3.43
C ALA A 11 -5.76 -12.74 -3.94
N PRO A 12 -5.84 -13.74 -3.04
CA PRO A 12 -5.84 -15.13 -3.48
C PRO A 12 -6.96 -15.38 -4.49
N ASP A 13 -6.70 -16.27 -5.46
CA ASP A 13 -7.66 -16.55 -6.53
C ASP A 13 -9.02 -16.97 -6.00
N SER A 14 -9.04 -17.71 -4.87
CA SER A 14 -10.28 -18.11 -4.22
C SER A 14 -11.14 -16.95 -3.75
N LEU A 15 -10.54 -15.80 -3.44
CA LEU A 15 -11.26 -14.61 -2.98
C LEU A 15 -11.58 -13.66 -4.13
N LYS A 16 -10.80 -13.65 -5.20
CA LYS A 16 -11.03 -12.77 -6.35
C LYS A 16 -12.38 -13.01 -7.01
N THR A 17 -12.85 -14.25 -7.01
CA THR A 17 -14.12 -14.63 -7.61
C THR A 17 -15.30 -13.98 -6.90
N ASP A 18 -15.25 -13.91 -5.56
CA ASP A 18 -16.37 -13.40 -4.76
C ASP A 18 -16.21 -11.93 -4.37
N LEU A 19 -14.99 -11.49 -4.05
CA LEU A 19 -14.73 -10.17 -3.47
C LEU A 19 -13.97 -9.23 -4.41
N GLY A 20 -13.44 -9.74 -5.53
CA GLY A 20 -12.55 -8.98 -6.39
C GLY A 20 -11.14 -8.90 -5.83
N ASP A 21 -10.26 -8.22 -6.55
CA ASP A 21 -8.89 -7.99 -6.11
C ASP A 21 -8.84 -6.77 -5.15
N TYR A 22 -7.69 -6.55 -4.52
CA TYR A 22 -7.51 -5.46 -3.55
C TYR A 22 -7.94 -4.09 -4.07
N PRO A 23 -7.55 -3.66 -5.30
CA PRO A 23 -8.01 -2.35 -5.79
C PRO A 23 -9.53 -2.22 -5.85
N ALA A 24 -10.23 -3.28 -6.27
CA ALA A 24 -11.69 -3.29 -6.32
C ALA A 24 -12.30 -3.20 -4.92
N MET A 25 -11.70 -3.89 -3.94
CA MET A 25 -12.16 -3.82 -2.55
C MET A 25 -12.04 -2.41 -1.98
N PHE A 26 -10.91 -1.74 -2.22
CA PHE A 26 -10.70 -0.37 -1.74
C PHE A 26 -11.61 0.63 -2.43
N THR A 27 -11.83 0.46 -3.72
CA THR A 27 -12.77 1.31 -4.47
C THR A 27 -14.17 1.20 -3.88
N THR A 28 -14.61 -0.02 -3.56
CA THR A 28 -15.90 -0.26 -2.93
C THR A 28 -15.97 0.35 -1.53
N LEU A 29 -14.91 0.17 -0.74
CA LEU A 29 -14.85 0.68 0.63
C LEU A 29 -14.93 2.21 0.67
N LEU A 30 -14.34 2.87 -0.30
CA LEU A 30 -14.25 4.34 -0.34
C LEU A 30 -15.32 4.96 -1.24
N ASP A 31 -16.28 4.16 -1.71
CA ASP A 31 -17.36 4.65 -2.56
C ASP A 31 -18.24 5.66 -1.80
N GLY A 32 -18.81 6.61 -2.54
CA GLY A 32 -19.72 7.61 -1.98
C GLY A 32 -19.03 8.83 -1.38
N HIS A 33 -17.69 8.94 -1.46
CA HIS A 33 -16.94 10.08 -0.92
C HIS A 33 -16.47 11.06 -2.00
N GLY A 34 -16.93 10.90 -3.25
CA GLY A 34 -16.56 11.80 -4.32
C GLY A 34 -15.18 11.58 -4.90
N PHE A 35 -14.54 10.44 -4.61
CA PHE A 35 -13.24 10.11 -5.15
C PHE A 35 -13.35 9.48 -6.54
N THR A 36 -12.35 9.75 -7.39
CA THR A 36 -12.09 8.96 -8.58
C THR A 36 -10.83 8.14 -8.33
N PHE A 37 -10.69 7.01 -9.03
CA PHE A 37 -9.62 6.06 -8.77
C PHE A 37 -8.90 5.68 -10.05
N GLU A 38 -7.59 5.50 -9.94
CA GLU A 38 -6.78 4.88 -10.97
C GLU A 38 -5.80 3.93 -10.28
N THR A 39 -5.57 2.75 -10.87
CA THR A 39 -4.75 1.70 -10.27
C THR A 39 -3.50 1.46 -11.08
N TRP A 40 -2.37 1.32 -10.39
CA TRP A 40 -1.09 0.90 -10.98
C TRP A 40 -0.65 -0.40 -10.32
N ASP A 41 -0.23 -1.36 -11.14
CA ASP A 41 0.19 -2.68 -10.66
C ASP A 41 1.69 -2.67 -10.38
N ILE A 42 2.04 -2.30 -9.16
CA ILE A 42 3.43 -2.13 -8.75
C ILE A 42 4.17 -3.48 -8.75
N GLU A 43 3.49 -4.55 -8.37
CA GLU A 43 4.07 -5.89 -8.35
C GLU A 43 4.57 -6.30 -9.74
N ASN A 44 3.90 -5.83 -10.79
CA ASN A 44 4.28 -6.06 -12.18
C ASN A 44 5.05 -4.88 -12.78
N GLN A 45 5.60 -4.01 -11.93
CA GLN A 45 6.44 -2.88 -12.32
C GLN A 45 5.73 -1.84 -13.21
N GLN A 46 4.43 -1.70 -13.04
CA GLN A 46 3.64 -0.67 -13.72
C GLN A 46 3.54 0.56 -12.80
N PHE A 47 4.52 1.44 -12.89
CA PHE A 47 4.61 2.61 -12.04
C PHE A 47 3.95 3.84 -12.68
N PRO A 48 3.38 4.75 -11.85
CA PRO A 48 3.01 6.08 -12.35
C PRO A 48 4.25 6.80 -12.87
N GLN A 49 4.05 7.67 -13.87
CA GLN A 49 5.14 8.48 -14.40
C GLN A 49 5.57 9.59 -13.45
N SER A 50 4.68 10.01 -12.56
CA SER A 50 4.96 11.08 -11.60
C SER A 50 4.11 10.89 -10.35
N VAL A 51 4.63 11.34 -9.21
CA VAL A 51 3.90 11.34 -7.94
C VAL A 51 2.70 12.30 -7.97
N SER A 52 2.66 13.21 -8.92
CA SER A 52 1.58 14.19 -9.06
C SER A 52 0.41 13.70 -9.94
N GLN A 53 0.44 12.45 -10.40
CA GLN A 53 -0.64 11.88 -11.21
C GLN A 53 -1.92 11.59 -10.41
N ALA A 54 -1.86 11.67 -9.09
CA ALA A 54 -3.03 11.57 -8.21
C ALA A 54 -2.93 12.60 -7.11
N ASP A 55 -4.06 12.91 -6.49
CA ASP A 55 -4.12 13.85 -5.36
C ASP A 55 -3.71 13.18 -4.05
N GLY A 56 -3.84 11.87 -3.97
CA GLY A 56 -3.40 11.06 -2.85
C GLY A 56 -3.14 9.64 -3.30
N TRP A 57 -2.33 8.90 -2.55
CA TRP A 57 -1.94 7.54 -2.88
C TRP A 57 -2.38 6.57 -1.80
N LEU A 58 -2.95 5.44 -2.22
CA LEU A 58 -3.30 4.32 -1.35
C LEU A 58 -2.45 3.13 -1.74
N ILE A 59 -1.65 2.62 -0.81
CA ILE A 59 -0.78 1.47 -1.03
C ILE A 59 -1.43 0.25 -0.41
N THR A 60 -1.70 -0.77 -1.21
CA THR A 60 -2.41 -1.97 -0.75
C THR A 60 -1.50 -2.88 0.08
N GLY A 61 -2.12 -3.87 0.73
CA GLY A 61 -1.39 -4.96 1.33
C GLY A 61 -0.78 -5.90 0.30
N SER A 62 0.12 -6.74 0.75
CA SER A 62 0.82 -7.71 -0.08
C SER A 62 1.18 -8.93 0.77
N ARG A 63 1.31 -10.09 0.12
CA ARG A 63 1.89 -11.28 0.75
C ARG A 63 3.40 -11.17 0.90
N HIS A 64 4.03 -10.22 0.21
CA HIS A 64 5.47 -10.01 0.25
C HIS A 64 5.87 -9.23 1.50
N GLY A 65 7.12 -9.36 1.91
CA GLY A 65 7.73 -8.52 2.94
C GLY A 65 8.58 -7.44 2.29
N VAL A 66 8.58 -6.24 2.86
CA VAL A 66 9.37 -5.11 2.33
C VAL A 66 10.87 -5.37 2.44
N TYR A 67 11.27 -6.31 3.29
CA TYR A 67 12.65 -6.75 3.47
C TYR A 67 13.09 -7.79 2.44
N GLU A 68 12.15 -8.29 1.61
CA GLU A 68 12.45 -9.27 0.56
C GLU A 68 13.08 -8.58 -0.64
N ASN A 69 13.74 -9.38 -1.47
CA ASN A 69 14.49 -8.86 -2.62
C ASN A 69 13.68 -9.00 -3.90
N HIS A 70 12.73 -8.08 -4.11
CA HIS A 70 11.95 -8.02 -5.33
C HIS A 70 12.37 -6.80 -6.17
N PRO A 71 12.36 -6.90 -7.51
CA PRO A 71 12.87 -5.83 -8.37
C PRO A 71 12.05 -4.54 -8.31
N TRP A 72 10.81 -4.60 -7.85
CA TRP A 72 9.94 -3.44 -7.77
C TRP A 72 10.03 -2.69 -6.43
N ILE A 73 10.70 -3.26 -5.41
CA ILE A 73 10.75 -2.65 -4.06
C ILE A 73 11.59 -1.37 -4.04
N LYS A 74 12.81 -1.41 -4.55
CA LYS A 74 13.70 -0.24 -4.54
C LYS A 74 13.13 0.94 -5.34
N PRO A 75 12.66 0.76 -6.58
CA PRO A 75 12.00 1.85 -7.30
C PRO A 75 10.76 2.37 -6.58
N PHE A 76 10.02 1.50 -5.91
CA PHE A 76 8.84 1.90 -5.17
C PHE A 76 9.20 2.74 -3.94
N GLU A 77 10.27 2.39 -3.23
CA GLU A 77 10.77 3.23 -2.13
C GLU A 77 11.12 4.63 -2.62
N THR A 78 11.74 4.74 -3.78
CA THR A 78 12.04 6.03 -4.39
C THR A 78 10.76 6.83 -4.68
N PHE A 79 9.75 6.19 -5.22
CA PHE A 79 8.45 6.81 -5.46
C PHE A 79 7.82 7.32 -4.16
N VAL A 80 7.85 6.51 -3.11
CA VAL A 80 7.30 6.89 -1.80
C VAL A 80 8.04 8.11 -1.23
N ARG A 81 9.37 8.14 -1.32
CA ARG A 81 10.16 9.29 -0.87
C ARG A 81 9.80 10.56 -1.64
N GLN A 82 9.63 10.45 -2.96
CA GLN A 82 9.26 11.59 -3.79
C GLN A 82 7.87 12.13 -3.44
N ALA A 83 6.91 11.24 -3.20
CA ALA A 83 5.56 11.64 -2.77
C ALA A 83 5.60 12.35 -1.43
N TYR A 84 6.39 11.83 -0.49
CA TYR A 84 6.57 12.46 0.82
C TYR A 84 7.19 13.86 0.70
N GLU A 85 8.25 13.99 -0.09
CA GLU A 85 8.94 15.27 -0.28
C GLU A 85 8.05 16.31 -0.98
N THR A 86 7.12 15.85 -1.81
CA THR A 86 6.17 16.71 -2.53
C THR A 86 4.90 16.99 -1.71
N HIS A 87 4.82 16.43 -0.50
CA HIS A 87 3.68 16.60 0.41
C HIS A 87 2.35 16.05 -0.14
N ILE A 88 2.41 15.01 -0.96
CA ILE A 88 1.20 14.32 -1.43
C ILE A 88 0.79 13.28 -0.39
N PRO A 89 -0.47 13.30 0.08
CA PRO A 89 -0.91 12.37 1.11
C PRO A 89 -0.80 10.91 0.67
N MET A 90 -0.37 10.05 1.59
CA MET A 90 -0.27 8.62 1.37
C MET A 90 -0.90 7.86 2.54
N VAL A 91 -1.64 6.80 2.22
CA VAL A 91 -2.14 5.86 3.21
C VAL A 91 -1.65 4.47 2.83
N GLY A 92 -0.99 3.80 3.75
CA GLY A 92 -0.48 2.44 3.54
C GLY A 92 -1.21 1.43 4.40
N VAL A 93 -1.62 0.33 3.81
CA VAL A 93 -2.30 -0.78 4.49
C VAL A 93 -1.34 -1.96 4.57
N CYS A 94 -1.06 -2.47 5.77
CA CYS A 94 -0.14 -3.60 6.00
C CYS A 94 1.22 -3.37 5.33
N PHE A 95 1.50 -4.09 4.23
CA PHE A 95 2.72 -3.89 3.44
C PHE A 95 2.91 -2.41 3.08
N GLY A 96 1.82 -1.72 2.72
CA GLY A 96 1.88 -0.30 2.39
C GLY A 96 2.42 0.55 3.54
N HIS A 97 1.97 0.29 4.76
CA HIS A 97 2.50 0.95 5.95
C HIS A 97 3.99 0.66 6.13
N GLN A 98 4.37 -0.59 5.92
CA GLN A 98 5.76 -1.02 6.09
C GLN A 98 6.70 -0.39 5.06
N ILE A 99 6.27 -0.31 3.79
CA ILE A 99 7.11 0.28 2.74
C ILE A 99 7.29 1.79 2.96
N ILE A 100 6.27 2.48 3.46
CA ILE A 100 6.40 3.89 3.82
C ILE A 100 7.45 4.04 4.93
N ALA A 101 7.37 3.23 5.97
CA ALA A 101 8.33 3.29 7.07
C ALA A 101 9.75 3.02 6.57
N GLN A 102 9.94 1.98 5.76
CA GLN A 102 11.27 1.62 5.24
C GLN A 102 11.82 2.68 4.30
N ALA A 103 10.99 3.23 3.42
CA ALA A 103 11.40 4.26 2.48
C ALA A 103 11.84 5.55 3.19
N LEU A 104 11.24 5.86 4.33
CA LEU A 104 11.54 7.09 5.10
C LEU A 104 12.59 6.87 6.18
N GLY A 105 13.32 5.76 6.15
CA GLY A 105 14.46 5.51 7.01
C GLY A 105 14.19 4.62 8.22
N GLY A 106 12.98 4.08 8.35
CA GLY A 106 12.66 3.12 9.40
C GLY A 106 13.21 1.73 9.08
N THR A 107 13.19 0.86 10.06
CA THR A 107 13.63 -0.53 9.91
C THR A 107 12.45 -1.47 10.02
N VAL A 108 12.29 -2.34 9.02
CA VAL A 108 11.25 -3.36 9.00
C VAL A 108 11.92 -4.72 8.91
N THR A 109 11.62 -5.60 9.86
CA THR A 109 12.18 -6.94 9.90
C THR A 109 11.07 -7.97 10.04
N LYS A 110 11.39 -9.20 9.62
CA LYS A 110 10.44 -10.31 9.79
C LYS A 110 10.27 -10.61 11.28
N PHE A 111 9.02 -10.67 11.73
CA PHE A 111 8.72 -10.99 13.12
C PHE A 111 9.10 -12.44 13.42
N SER A 112 9.99 -12.65 14.41
CA SER A 112 10.48 -13.97 14.78
C SER A 112 9.45 -14.82 15.55
N GLY A 113 8.38 -14.19 16.06
CA GLY A 113 7.32 -14.88 16.79
C GLY A 113 6.29 -15.61 15.92
N GLY A 114 6.45 -15.57 14.57
CA GLY A 114 5.55 -16.24 13.64
C GLY A 114 4.32 -15.40 13.27
N TRP A 115 3.27 -16.07 12.79
CA TRP A 115 2.07 -15.40 12.33
C TRP A 115 1.11 -15.12 13.49
N ASN A 116 0.50 -13.95 13.44
CA ASN A 116 -0.61 -13.58 14.33
C ASN A 116 -1.87 -13.49 13.48
N ILE A 117 -2.74 -14.50 13.62
CA ILE A 117 -3.95 -14.62 12.79
C ILE A 117 -5.18 -14.49 13.68
N GLY A 118 -6.16 -13.73 13.22
CA GLY A 118 -7.43 -13.52 13.92
C GLY A 118 -7.60 -12.10 14.42
N HIS A 119 -8.57 -11.91 15.29
CA HIS A 119 -8.86 -10.61 15.86
C HIS A 119 -7.80 -10.20 16.88
N THR A 120 -7.31 -8.97 16.79
CA THR A 120 -6.35 -8.41 17.72
C THR A 120 -6.76 -6.98 18.06
N ASP A 121 -6.78 -6.67 19.36
CA ASP A 121 -7.04 -5.32 19.82
C ASP A 121 -5.75 -4.52 19.86
N TYR A 122 -5.85 -3.26 19.46
CA TYR A 122 -4.71 -2.34 19.45
C TYR A 122 -4.92 -1.21 20.45
N THR A 123 -3.83 -0.82 21.09
CA THR A 123 -3.79 0.33 21.97
C THR A 123 -2.91 1.40 21.35
N PHE A 124 -3.38 2.64 21.32
CA PHE A 124 -2.61 3.74 20.75
C PHE A 124 -1.92 4.51 21.87
N GLU A 125 -0.63 4.76 21.70
CA GLU A 125 0.19 5.53 22.60
C GLU A 125 0.63 6.82 21.91
N GLY A 126 0.58 7.95 22.64
CA GLY A 126 0.97 9.24 22.07
C GLY A 126 0.12 9.67 20.89
N ALA A 127 -1.15 9.28 20.86
CA ALA A 127 -2.03 9.61 19.77
C ALA A 127 -2.25 11.12 19.63
N PRO A 128 -2.42 11.62 18.40
CA PRO A 128 -2.72 13.02 18.17
C PRO A 128 -4.09 13.41 18.70
#